data_63e924f5877137d4e5883c75192f9cc1
#
_entry.id   63e924f5877137d4e5883c75192f9cc1
#
_cell.length_a   1.000
_cell.length_b   1.000
_cell.length_c   1.000
_cell.angle_alpha   90.00
_cell.angle_beta   90.00
_cell.angle_gamma   90.00
#
_symmetry.space_group_name_H-M   'P 1'
#
loop_
_entity.id
_entity.type
_entity.pdbx_description
1 polymer ?
#
loop_
_entity_poly.entity_id
_entity_poly.type
_entity_poly.pdbx_seq_one_letter_code
_entity_poly.pdbx_strand_id
1 'polypeptide(L)'
;MLFFTAPSMKIFALFWLVLLLSTSLAASAQEYKEYRVRFPAATGQKLALDMRGSSVVVEAYEGDELIIKGNGYEATPERAQGLRPLGQSPAADNTHLGLAATLTGNTVRVQQVSPKRVTYTLRVPRRAALVYTETTWNGGELRVTDLLNTVELTLKNTNATLTNVTGPVVANSVSGSITVRFAALAAAPTAISQISGSIDISLLPATKATLALRTMSGEITTDFGLAQPSPGASQLGGRSVAGPLNGGGPRLSLHTLSGNIFVRKTK
;
A
#
# COMPACT_ATOMS: atom_id res chain seq x y z
N MET A 1 73.28 -0.97 -45.15
CA MET A 1 72.25 -1.94 -45.50
C MET A 1 71.41 -2.12 -44.25
N LEU A 2 70.37 -1.28 -44.08
CA LEU A 2 69.47 -1.29 -42.92
C LEU A 2 68.16 -2.08 -43.28
N PHE A 3 67.92 -3.17 -42.63
CA PHE A 3 66.67 -3.89 -42.76
C PHE A 3 65.63 -3.30 -41.81
N PHE A 4 64.57 -2.68 -42.35
CA PHE A 4 63.36 -2.32 -41.62
C PHE A 4 62.45 -3.52 -41.62
N THR A 5 62.15 -4.07 -40.45
CA THR A 5 61.14 -5.09 -40.24
C THR A 5 59.81 -4.40 -39.96
N ALA A 6 58.78 -4.65 -40.79
CA ALA A 6 57.42 -4.18 -40.61
C ALA A 6 56.75 -4.83 -39.38
N PRO A 7 56.00 -4.11 -38.56
CA PRO A 7 55.25 -4.70 -37.43
C PRO A 7 54.06 -5.52 -37.95
N SER A 8 53.87 -6.67 -37.34
CA SER A 8 52.91 -7.71 -37.76
C SER A 8 51.47 -7.22 -37.64
N MET A 9 50.74 -7.38 -38.74
CA MET A 9 49.33 -7.03 -38.94
C MET A 9 48.32 -7.76 -37.96
N LYS A 10 48.83 -8.63 -37.09
CA LYS A 10 48.02 -9.37 -36.11
C LYS A 10 47.67 -8.58 -34.84
N ILE A 11 48.42 -7.51 -34.51
CA ILE A 11 48.18 -6.70 -33.32
C ILE A 11 47.07 -5.68 -33.58
N PHE A 12 46.91 -5.20 -34.82
CA PHE A 12 45.82 -4.26 -35.18
C PHE A 12 44.44 -4.89 -35.19
N ALA A 13 44.33 -6.19 -35.52
CA ALA A 13 43.03 -6.89 -35.54
C ALA A 13 42.47 -7.14 -34.12
N LEU A 14 43.38 -7.29 -33.12
CA LEU A 14 42.95 -7.52 -31.74
C LEU A 14 42.40 -6.25 -31.06
N PHE A 15 42.93 -5.07 -31.47
CA PHE A 15 42.50 -3.77 -30.93
C PHE A 15 41.11 -3.36 -31.43
N TRP A 16 40.76 -3.74 -32.67
CA TRP A 16 39.44 -3.47 -33.23
C TRP A 16 38.34 -4.43 -32.69
N LEU A 17 38.72 -5.63 -32.30
CA LEU A 17 37.76 -6.60 -31.72
C LEU A 17 37.37 -6.22 -30.30
N VAL A 18 38.27 -5.60 -29.52
CA VAL A 18 37.97 -5.15 -28.14
C VAL A 18 37.12 -3.86 -28.14
N LEU A 19 37.26 -3.01 -29.17
CA LEU A 19 36.47 -1.77 -29.30
C LEU A 19 35.04 -2.03 -29.74
N LEU A 20 34.73 -3.16 -30.38
CA LEU A 20 33.39 -3.56 -30.83
C LEU A 20 32.57 -4.26 -29.72
N LEU A 21 33.20 -4.73 -28.64
CA LEU A 21 32.52 -5.38 -27.53
C LEU A 21 32.04 -4.42 -26.42
N SER A 22 32.39 -3.12 -26.49
CA SER A 22 32.06 -2.14 -25.47
C SER A 22 30.80 -1.31 -25.74
N THR A 23 30.02 -1.61 -26.77
CA THR A 23 28.88 -0.78 -27.19
C THR A 23 27.49 -1.43 -26.98
N SER A 24 27.35 -2.52 -26.23
CA SER A 24 26.06 -3.21 -26.10
C SER A 24 25.55 -3.40 -24.68
N LEU A 25 25.81 -2.44 -23.77
CA LEU A 25 25.06 -2.31 -22.52
C LEU A 25 24.35 -0.94 -22.45
N ALA A 26 23.63 -0.61 -23.53
CA ALA A 26 22.50 0.28 -23.37
C ALA A 26 21.41 -0.57 -22.69
N ALA A 27 21.45 -0.67 -21.35
CA ALA A 27 20.30 -1.09 -20.60
C ALA A 27 19.19 -0.12 -21.01
N SER A 28 18.17 -0.63 -21.73
CA SER A 28 16.95 0.11 -21.98
C SER A 28 16.36 0.43 -20.62
N ALA A 29 16.66 1.61 -20.08
CA ALA A 29 15.96 2.17 -18.97
C ALA A 29 14.50 2.24 -19.42
N GLN A 30 13.69 1.33 -18.93
CA GLN A 30 12.26 1.32 -19.16
C GLN A 30 11.76 2.66 -18.61
N GLU A 31 11.39 3.58 -19.50
CA GLU A 31 10.92 4.91 -19.14
C GLU A 31 9.59 4.72 -18.41
N TYR A 32 9.65 4.68 -17.09
CA TYR A 32 8.47 4.60 -16.25
C TYR A 32 7.71 5.91 -16.41
N LYS A 33 6.56 5.86 -17.06
CA LYS A 33 5.66 6.99 -17.08
C LYS A 33 5.27 7.34 -15.65
N GLU A 34 5.48 8.60 -15.29
CA GLU A 34 5.25 9.14 -13.97
C GLU A 34 4.24 10.27 -14.06
N TYR A 35 3.27 10.27 -13.16
CA TYR A 35 2.31 11.36 -13.01
C TYR A 35 2.53 12.07 -11.68
N ARG A 36 2.55 13.38 -11.68
CA ARG A 36 2.77 14.21 -10.50
C ARG A 36 1.66 15.21 -10.30
N VAL A 37 1.26 15.42 -9.05
CA VAL A 37 0.33 16.48 -8.66
C VAL A 37 0.74 17.04 -7.31
N ARG A 38 0.88 18.37 -7.23
CA ARG A 38 1.25 19.07 -6.01
C ARG A 38 0.00 19.40 -5.20
N PHE A 39 0.08 19.19 -3.87
CA PHE A 39 -0.96 19.63 -2.97
C PHE A 39 -0.85 21.16 -2.75
N PRO A 40 -1.99 21.90 -2.79
CA PRO A 40 -1.97 23.36 -2.64
C PRO A 40 -1.49 23.84 -1.26
N ALA A 41 -1.74 23.05 -0.19
CA ALA A 41 -1.36 23.37 1.16
C ALA A 41 -0.63 22.21 1.83
N ALA A 42 0.31 22.52 2.72
CA ALA A 42 1.09 21.53 3.46
C ALA A 42 0.28 20.81 4.57
N THR A 43 -0.85 21.35 4.99
CA THR A 43 -1.72 20.76 6.02
C THR A 43 -3.06 20.34 5.44
N GLY A 44 -3.68 19.30 6.02
CA GLY A 44 -4.97 18.78 5.56
C GLY A 44 -4.90 18.07 4.20
N GLN A 45 -3.72 17.63 3.77
CA GLN A 45 -3.54 16.86 2.55
C GLN A 45 -4.27 15.52 2.67
N LYS A 46 -5.00 15.14 1.63
CA LYS A 46 -5.75 13.89 1.56
C LYS A 46 -5.57 13.23 0.21
N LEU A 47 -5.24 11.96 0.23
CA LEU A 47 -5.23 11.09 -0.94
C LEU A 47 -6.41 10.13 -0.86
N ALA A 48 -7.30 10.17 -1.85
CA ALA A 48 -8.40 9.22 -1.99
C ALA A 48 -8.13 8.32 -3.21
N LEU A 49 -8.06 7.02 -2.98
CA LEU A 49 -7.78 6.00 -4.00
C LEU A 49 -9.01 5.11 -4.20
N ASP A 50 -9.54 5.07 -5.42
CA ASP A 50 -10.61 4.16 -5.83
C ASP A 50 -10.03 3.12 -6.80
N MET A 51 -9.75 1.90 -6.31
CA MET A 51 -9.01 0.88 -7.06
C MET A 51 -9.89 -0.29 -7.47
N ARG A 52 -9.54 -0.93 -8.61
CA ARG A 52 -10.31 -2.03 -9.23
C ARG A 52 -9.58 -3.37 -9.20
N GLY A 53 -8.70 -3.59 -8.22
CA GLY A 53 -7.96 -4.84 -8.06
C GLY A 53 -6.52 -4.81 -8.58
N SER A 54 -5.97 -3.64 -8.83
CA SER A 54 -4.53 -3.44 -9.00
C SER A 54 -3.84 -3.47 -7.65
N SER A 55 -2.58 -3.91 -7.63
CA SER A 55 -1.74 -3.81 -6.45
C SER A 55 -1.24 -2.37 -6.27
N VAL A 56 -1.22 -1.90 -5.04
CA VAL A 56 -0.86 -0.51 -4.70
C VAL A 56 0.17 -0.50 -3.59
N VAL A 57 1.27 0.20 -3.84
CA VAL A 57 2.31 0.49 -2.85
C VAL A 57 2.28 2.00 -2.58
N VAL A 58 2.00 2.39 -1.34
CA VAL A 58 2.01 3.78 -0.88
C VAL A 58 3.22 3.97 0.01
N GLU A 59 4.15 4.81 -0.42
CA GLU A 59 5.36 5.15 0.31
C GLU A 59 5.29 6.62 0.74
N ALA A 60 5.29 6.86 2.03
CA ALA A 60 5.31 8.22 2.52
C ALA A 60 6.72 8.82 2.44
N TYR A 61 6.81 10.11 2.11
CA TYR A 61 8.08 10.82 2.02
C TYR A 61 7.96 12.27 2.49
N GLU A 62 9.10 12.92 2.70
CA GLU A 62 9.14 14.35 3.00
C GLU A 62 9.04 15.14 1.69
N GLY A 63 7.84 15.63 1.38
CA GLY A 63 7.54 16.40 0.17
C GLY A 63 6.10 16.89 0.17
N ASP A 64 5.70 17.55 -0.91
CA ASP A 64 4.39 18.21 -1.06
C ASP A 64 3.63 17.72 -2.31
N GLU A 65 4.14 16.70 -2.99
CA GLU A 65 3.56 16.16 -4.22
C GLU A 65 3.10 14.71 -4.05
N LEU A 66 2.03 14.34 -4.73
CA LEU A 66 1.72 12.96 -5.05
C LEU A 66 2.46 12.60 -6.34
N ILE A 67 3.24 11.52 -6.28
CA ILE A 67 3.96 10.97 -7.43
C ILE A 67 3.45 9.55 -7.67
N ILE A 68 2.93 9.27 -8.86
CA ILE A 68 2.38 7.97 -9.23
C ILE A 68 3.23 7.35 -10.33
N LYS A 69 3.65 6.11 -10.14
CA LYS A 69 4.32 5.27 -11.14
C LYS A 69 3.48 4.03 -11.39
N GLY A 70 3.23 3.72 -12.65
CA GLY A 70 2.55 2.49 -13.06
C GLY A 70 3.55 1.50 -13.64
N ASN A 71 3.65 0.31 -13.06
CA ASN A 71 4.47 -0.77 -13.57
C ASN A 71 3.61 -1.75 -14.38
N GLY A 72 3.95 -1.96 -15.65
CA GLY A 72 3.22 -2.85 -16.55
C GLY A 72 1.97 -2.23 -17.19
N TYR A 73 1.80 -0.90 -17.14
CA TYR A 73 0.73 -0.24 -17.87
C TYR A 73 1.13 -0.04 -19.34
N GLU A 74 0.36 -0.63 -20.23
CA GLU A 74 0.44 -0.40 -21.65
C GLU A 74 -0.63 0.62 -22.06
N ALA A 75 -0.22 1.66 -22.75
CA ALA A 75 -1.12 2.68 -23.28
C ALA A 75 -2.15 2.08 -24.26
N THR A 76 -3.26 2.76 -24.41
CA THR A 76 -4.27 2.39 -25.40
C THR A 76 -3.66 2.44 -26.81
N PRO A 77 -3.83 1.40 -27.66
CA PRO A 77 -3.31 1.40 -29.02
C PRO A 77 -3.84 2.61 -29.81
N GLU A 78 -3.03 3.14 -30.74
CA GLU A 78 -3.42 4.31 -31.56
C GLU A 78 -4.78 4.16 -32.23
N ARG A 79 -5.07 2.95 -32.76
CA ARG A 79 -6.38 2.64 -33.38
C ARG A 79 -7.58 2.73 -32.44
N ALA A 80 -7.37 2.79 -31.14
CA ALA A 80 -8.40 2.92 -30.12
C ALA A 80 -8.40 4.33 -29.46
N GLN A 81 -7.56 5.25 -29.95
CA GLN A 81 -7.58 6.64 -29.51
C GLN A 81 -8.92 7.30 -29.87
N GLY A 82 -9.50 8.03 -28.92
CA GLY A 82 -10.80 8.66 -29.08
C GLY A 82 -12.01 7.72 -28.92
N LEU A 83 -11.80 6.41 -28.85
CA LEU A 83 -12.86 5.44 -28.57
C LEU A 83 -12.98 5.21 -27.07
N ARG A 84 -14.23 5.10 -26.58
CA ARG A 84 -14.52 4.76 -25.18
C ARG A 84 -14.93 3.29 -25.10
N PRO A 85 -14.25 2.46 -24.32
CA PRO A 85 -14.69 1.10 -24.07
C PRO A 85 -16.08 1.10 -23.39
N LEU A 86 -16.99 0.26 -23.89
CA LEU A 86 -18.32 0.13 -23.31
C LEU A 86 -18.23 -0.48 -21.90
N GLY A 87 -19.00 0.06 -20.96
CA GLY A 87 -19.08 -0.44 -19.58
C GLY A 87 -17.92 0.00 -18.66
N GLN A 88 -17.11 0.97 -19.06
CA GLN A 88 -16.06 1.54 -18.19
C GLN A 88 -16.51 2.81 -17.46
N SER A 89 -15.70 3.23 -16.47
CA SER A 89 -15.89 4.49 -15.75
C SER A 89 -16.05 5.67 -16.71
N PRO A 90 -16.96 6.61 -16.44
CA PRO A 90 -17.10 7.83 -17.23
C PRO A 90 -15.86 8.75 -17.15
N ALA A 91 -15.00 8.57 -16.14
CA ALA A 91 -13.78 9.34 -16.00
C ALA A 91 -12.75 8.93 -17.06
N ALA A 92 -12.14 9.92 -17.72
CA ALA A 92 -11.09 9.70 -18.70
C ALA A 92 -9.71 9.52 -18.00
N ASP A 93 -8.86 8.67 -18.58
CA ASP A 93 -7.45 8.56 -18.15
C ASP A 93 -6.71 9.87 -18.51
N ASN A 94 -6.44 10.70 -17.51
CA ASN A 94 -5.67 11.92 -17.65
C ASN A 94 -4.23 11.80 -17.14
N THR A 95 -3.84 10.61 -16.69
CA THR A 95 -2.51 10.33 -16.17
C THR A 95 -1.63 9.57 -17.16
N HIS A 96 -2.22 8.99 -18.19
CA HIS A 96 -1.60 8.01 -19.10
C HIS A 96 -1.08 6.73 -18.39
N LEU A 97 -1.66 6.44 -17.21
CA LEU A 97 -1.34 5.26 -16.39
C LEU A 97 -2.58 4.36 -16.16
N GLY A 98 -3.69 4.62 -16.86
CA GLY A 98 -4.97 3.94 -16.61
C GLY A 98 -5.71 4.46 -15.39
N LEU A 99 -5.36 5.66 -14.95
CA LEU A 99 -5.94 6.34 -13.79
C LEU A 99 -6.54 7.68 -14.20
N ALA A 100 -7.58 8.10 -13.49
CA ALA A 100 -8.09 9.46 -13.51
C ALA A 100 -7.72 10.13 -12.19
N ALA A 101 -6.97 11.23 -12.24
CA ALA A 101 -6.57 12.00 -11.08
C ALA A 101 -7.27 13.37 -11.10
N THR A 102 -7.89 13.74 -9.99
CA THR A 102 -8.55 15.05 -9.81
C THR A 102 -8.10 15.67 -8.50
N LEU A 103 -7.82 16.97 -8.54
CA LEU A 103 -7.49 17.76 -7.35
C LEU A 103 -8.68 18.67 -7.02
N THR A 104 -9.22 18.54 -5.80
CA THR A 104 -10.29 19.39 -5.29
C THR A 104 -9.92 19.87 -3.90
N GLY A 105 -9.69 21.18 -3.76
CA GLY A 105 -9.12 21.74 -2.55
C GLY A 105 -7.78 21.06 -2.25
N ASN A 106 -7.60 20.50 -1.05
CA ASN A 106 -6.38 19.78 -0.65
C ASN A 106 -6.55 18.24 -0.72
N THR A 107 -7.50 17.74 -1.50
CA THR A 107 -7.75 16.33 -1.74
C THR A 107 -7.42 15.96 -3.18
N VAL A 108 -6.47 15.04 -3.35
CA VAL A 108 -6.23 14.37 -4.63
C VAL A 108 -7.02 13.07 -4.65
N ARG A 109 -7.93 12.94 -5.60
CA ARG A 109 -8.66 11.70 -5.85
C ARG A 109 -8.10 11.01 -7.07
N VAL A 110 -7.76 9.74 -6.93
CA VAL A 110 -7.23 8.89 -8.00
C VAL A 110 -8.15 7.71 -8.17
N GLN A 111 -8.70 7.53 -9.37
CA GLN A 111 -9.61 6.44 -9.71
C GLN A 111 -8.98 5.55 -10.76
N GLN A 112 -8.96 4.26 -10.55
CA GLN A 112 -8.55 3.32 -11.60
C GLN A 112 -9.66 3.22 -12.64
N VAL A 113 -9.39 3.73 -13.84
CA VAL A 113 -10.33 3.70 -14.98
C VAL A 113 -10.05 2.53 -15.92
N SER A 114 -8.80 2.09 -16.01
CA SER A 114 -8.42 0.90 -16.77
C SER A 114 -8.85 -0.39 -16.08
N PRO A 115 -9.40 -1.39 -16.81
CA PRO A 115 -9.68 -2.72 -16.26
C PRO A 115 -8.41 -3.57 -16.11
N LYS A 116 -7.29 -3.16 -16.71
CA LYS A 116 -6.02 -3.89 -16.63
C LYS A 116 -5.47 -3.84 -15.21
N ARG A 117 -4.96 -4.97 -14.73
CA ARG A 117 -4.23 -5.04 -13.47
C ARG A 117 -2.83 -4.48 -13.66
N VAL A 118 -2.48 -3.53 -12.82
CA VAL A 118 -1.19 -2.82 -12.83
C VAL A 118 -0.70 -2.75 -11.39
N THR A 119 0.59 -2.76 -11.19
CA THR A 119 1.16 -2.41 -9.88
C THR A 119 1.48 -0.92 -9.88
N TYR A 120 0.84 -0.18 -8.99
CA TYR A 120 1.08 1.25 -8.81
C TYR A 120 1.95 1.49 -7.59
N THR A 121 2.98 2.31 -7.75
CA THR A 121 3.76 2.86 -6.64
C THR A 121 3.45 4.35 -6.51
N LEU A 122 2.94 4.74 -5.34
CA LEU A 122 2.56 6.11 -5.02
C LEU A 122 3.46 6.65 -3.92
N ARG A 123 4.17 7.73 -4.20
CA ARG A 123 4.88 8.48 -3.16
C ARG A 123 4.00 9.64 -2.72
N VAL A 124 3.75 9.74 -1.43
CA VAL A 124 2.80 10.71 -0.85
C VAL A 124 3.46 11.51 0.26
N PRO A 125 3.04 12.76 0.52
CA PRO A 125 3.48 13.47 1.69
C PRO A 125 3.19 12.69 2.96
N ARG A 126 4.16 12.59 3.85
CA ARG A 126 4.09 11.77 5.08
C ARG A 126 2.90 12.11 5.99
N ARG A 127 2.42 13.35 5.95
CA ARG A 127 1.27 13.84 6.72
C ARG A 127 -0.06 13.81 5.98
N ALA A 128 -0.09 13.27 4.77
CA ALA A 128 -1.34 13.13 4.05
C ALA A 128 -2.22 12.05 4.69
N ALA A 129 -3.52 12.30 4.78
CA ALA A 129 -4.48 11.25 5.11
C ALA A 129 -4.71 10.38 3.88
N LEU A 130 -4.84 9.06 4.09
CA LEU A 130 -5.11 8.09 3.03
C LEU A 130 -6.52 7.53 3.19
N VAL A 131 -7.30 7.58 2.11
CA VAL A 131 -8.57 6.85 1.99
C VAL A 131 -8.44 5.90 0.81
N TYR A 132 -8.56 4.61 1.05
CA TYR A 132 -8.49 3.58 0.02
C TYR A 132 -9.83 2.84 -0.07
N THR A 133 -10.38 2.77 -1.26
CA THR A 133 -11.63 2.06 -1.55
C THR A 133 -11.40 1.05 -2.66
N GLU A 134 -11.62 -0.23 -2.36
CA GLU A 134 -11.69 -1.26 -3.37
C GLU A 134 -13.09 -1.27 -3.99
N THR A 135 -13.18 -0.96 -5.30
CA THR A 135 -14.47 -0.80 -5.99
C THR A 135 -15.01 -2.10 -6.59
N THR A 136 -14.15 -3.11 -6.82
CA THR A 136 -14.51 -4.42 -7.39
C THR A 136 -14.09 -5.55 -6.45
N TRP A 137 -14.44 -6.79 -6.79
CA TRP A 137 -14.07 -8.00 -6.04
C TRP A 137 -12.78 -8.68 -6.55
N ASN A 138 -12.05 -8.01 -7.43
CA ASN A 138 -10.90 -8.64 -8.09
C ASN A 138 -9.73 -8.92 -7.15
N GLY A 139 -9.75 -8.34 -5.96
CA GLY A 139 -8.65 -8.43 -5.02
C GLY A 139 -7.40 -7.68 -5.50
N GLY A 140 -6.42 -7.62 -4.63
CA GLY A 140 -5.15 -6.96 -4.89
C GLY A 140 -4.27 -7.03 -3.67
N GLU A 141 -3.22 -6.24 -3.66
CA GLU A 141 -2.37 -6.03 -2.50
C GLU A 141 -2.23 -4.53 -2.25
N LEU A 142 -2.46 -4.12 -1.01
CA LEU A 142 -2.21 -2.76 -0.56
C LEU A 142 -1.04 -2.78 0.44
N ARG A 143 0.02 -2.05 0.12
CA ARG A 143 1.13 -1.80 1.05
C ARG A 143 1.21 -0.30 1.34
N VAL A 144 1.29 0.05 2.61
CA VAL A 144 1.44 1.44 3.07
C VAL A 144 2.61 1.51 4.02
N THR A 145 3.53 2.45 3.79
CA THR A 145 4.72 2.61 4.64
C THR A 145 4.90 4.07 5.09
N ASP A 146 5.34 4.24 6.33
CA ASP A 146 5.81 5.51 6.92
C ASP A 146 4.77 6.64 7.00
N LEU A 147 3.47 6.32 6.99
CA LEU A 147 2.41 7.34 7.02
C LEU A 147 2.09 7.76 8.46
N LEU A 148 2.01 9.08 8.70
CA LEU A 148 1.81 9.66 10.03
C LEU A 148 0.37 10.08 10.32
N ASN A 149 -0.51 10.06 9.32
CA ASN A 149 -1.90 10.52 9.44
C ASN A 149 -2.89 9.35 9.33
N THR A 150 -4.17 9.66 9.39
CA THR A 150 -5.27 8.71 9.32
C THR A 150 -5.20 7.85 8.05
N VAL A 151 -5.44 6.55 8.21
CA VAL A 151 -5.62 5.59 7.14
C VAL A 151 -7.02 5.00 7.21
N GLU A 152 -7.83 5.25 6.20
CA GLU A 152 -9.18 4.70 6.07
C GLU A 152 -9.21 3.68 4.92
N LEU A 153 -9.63 2.46 5.21
CA LEU A 153 -9.65 1.37 4.24
C LEU A 153 -11.06 0.79 4.10
N THR A 154 -11.53 0.68 2.86
CA THR A 154 -12.72 -0.09 2.50
C THR A 154 -12.31 -1.16 1.52
N LEU A 155 -12.21 -2.40 2.00
CA LEU A 155 -11.68 -3.53 1.27
C LEU A 155 -12.76 -4.57 1.01
N LYS A 156 -12.68 -5.26 -0.13
CA LYS A 156 -13.56 -6.39 -0.47
C LYS A 156 -12.80 -7.71 -0.43
N ASN A 157 -11.67 -7.78 -1.15
CA ASN A 157 -10.86 -8.99 -1.27
C ASN A 157 -9.35 -8.66 -1.39
N THR A 158 -8.93 -7.55 -0.80
CA THR A 158 -7.53 -7.07 -0.84
C THR A 158 -6.83 -7.38 0.47
N ASN A 159 -5.60 -7.92 0.39
CA ASN A 159 -4.70 -7.98 1.53
C ASN A 159 -4.07 -6.61 1.76
N ALA A 160 -4.10 -6.13 2.99
CA ALA A 160 -3.51 -4.85 3.36
C ALA A 160 -2.38 -5.03 4.37
N THR A 161 -1.22 -4.45 4.06
CA THR A 161 -0.05 -4.42 4.97
C THR A 161 0.36 -2.97 5.20
N LEU A 162 0.23 -2.50 6.43
CA LEU A 162 0.62 -1.18 6.86
C LEU A 162 1.85 -1.30 7.76
N THR A 163 2.92 -0.59 7.43
CA THR A 163 4.18 -0.67 8.17
C THR A 163 4.62 0.72 8.60
N ASN A 164 5.06 0.86 9.84
CA ASN A 164 5.57 2.11 10.42
C ASN A 164 4.55 3.25 10.35
N VAL A 165 3.28 2.94 10.67
CA VAL A 165 2.20 3.93 10.71
C VAL A 165 1.99 4.43 12.14
N THR A 166 1.61 5.71 12.29
CA THR A 166 1.33 6.32 13.60
C THR A 166 -0.09 6.87 13.71
N GLY A 167 -0.73 7.19 12.59
CA GLY A 167 -2.11 7.68 12.57
C GLY A 167 -3.13 6.60 12.96
N PRO A 168 -4.36 7.01 13.29
CA PRO A 168 -5.44 6.06 13.49
C PRO A 168 -5.72 5.29 12.20
N VAL A 169 -5.99 3.99 12.33
CA VAL A 169 -6.40 3.12 11.22
C VAL A 169 -7.86 2.75 11.40
N VAL A 170 -8.67 3.09 10.41
CA VAL A 170 -10.08 2.67 10.33
C VAL A 170 -10.23 1.79 9.10
N ALA A 171 -10.51 0.51 9.30
CA ALA A 171 -10.60 -0.43 8.20
C ALA A 171 -11.86 -1.27 8.27
N ASN A 172 -12.55 -1.38 7.14
CA ASN A 172 -13.66 -2.29 6.91
C ASN A 172 -13.29 -3.22 5.76
N SER A 173 -13.30 -4.53 6.01
CA SER A 173 -12.95 -5.53 5.00
C SER A 173 -13.99 -6.65 4.96
N VAL A 174 -14.27 -7.13 3.76
CA VAL A 174 -15.05 -8.35 3.63
C VAL A 174 -14.17 -9.59 3.72
N SER A 175 -13.07 -9.60 2.98
CA SER A 175 -12.13 -10.74 2.92
C SER A 175 -10.68 -10.27 2.75
N GLY A 176 -9.75 -11.16 3.03
CA GLY A 176 -8.31 -10.88 2.98
C GLY A 176 -7.70 -10.73 4.38
N SER A 177 -6.42 -10.44 4.45
CA SER A 177 -5.72 -10.24 5.72
C SER A 177 -5.33 -8.78 5.89
N ILE A 178 -5.48 -8.26 7.11
CA ILE A 178 -5.04 -6.91 7.48
C ILE A 178 -3.91 -7.04 8.48
N THR A 179 -2.72 -6.60 8.09
CA THR A 179 -1.53 -6.55 8.94
C THR A 179 -1.14 -5.11 9.19
N VAL A 180 -1.03 -4.70 10.45
CA VAL A 180 -0.60 -3.33 10.81
C VAL A 180 0.53 -3.38 11.82
N ARG A 181 1.65 -2.76 11.48
CA ARG A 181 2.78 -2.53 12.37
C ARG A 181 2.84 -1.05 12.73
N PHE A 182 2.44 -0.74 13.96
CA PHE A 182 2.46 0.64 14.46
C PHE A 182 3.88 1.03 14.93
N ALA A 183 4.35 2.19 14.46
CA ALA A 183 5.51 2.84 15.06
C ALA A 183 5.16 3.51 16.40
N ALA A 184 3.93 4.05 16.48
CA ALA A 184 3.30 4.54 17.70
C ALA A 184 1.79 4.53 17.50
N LEU A 185 1.04 4.41 18.58
CA LEU A 185 -0.42 4.49 18.51
C LEU A 185 -0.86 5.94 18.75
N ALA A 186 -1.62 6.51 17.80
CA ALA A 186 -2.16 7.86 17.94
C ALA A 186 -3.18 7.95 19.10
N ALA A 187 -3.41 9.15 19.58
CA ALA A 187 -4.43 9.40 20.62
C ALA A 187 -5.87 9.09 20.13
N ALA A 188 -6.12 9.20 18.84
CA ALA A 188 -7.42 8.88 18.26
C ALA A 188 -7.66 7.37 18.15
N PRO A 189 -8.92 6.90 18.22
CA PRO A 189 -9.25 5.49 18.17
C PRO A 189 -8.86 4.83 16.85
N THR A 190 -8.38 3.57 16.93
CA THR A 190 -8.19 2.66 15.80
C THR A 190 -9.29 1.60 15.83
N ALA A 191 -9.91 1.36 14.69
CA ALA A 191 -10.98 0.37 14.55
C ALA A 191 -10.81 -0.43 13.25
N ILE A 192 -10.70 -1.76 13.38
CA ILE A 192 -10.63 -2.68 12.24
C ILE A 192 -11.77 -3.68 12.36
N SER A 193 -12.62 -3.72 11.35
CA SER A 193 -13.76 -4.63 11.25
C SER A 193 -13.64 -5.47 9.99
N GLN A 194 -13.83 -6.79 10.13
CA GLN A 194 -13.66 -7.74 9.04
C GLN A 194 -14.71 -8.84 9.11
N ILE A 195 -15.14 -9.33 7.94
CA ILE A 195 -16.04 -10.48 7.89
C ILE A 195 -15.22 -11.78 7.90
N SER A 196 -14.23 -11.90 7.01
CA SER A 196 -13.42 -13.12 6.89
C SER A 196 -11.94 -12.80 6.70
N GLY A 197 -11.07 -13.55 7.37
CA GLY A 197 -9.62 -13.43 7.30
C GLY A 197 -8.99 -13.01 8.63
N SER A 198 -7.69 -12.76 8.63
CA SER A 198 -6.92 -12.48 9.85
C SER A 198 -6.65 -10.98 10.03
N ILE A 199 -6.66 -10.55 11.28
CA ILE A 199 -6.19 -9.23 11.71
C ILE A 199 -4.91 -9.44 12.54
N ASP A 200 -3.79 -8.88 12.09
CA ASP A 200 -2.48 -9.00 12.75
C ASP A 200 -1.92 -7.62 13.09
N ILE A 201 -1.85 -7.30 14.38
CA ILE A 201 -1.42 -6.00 14.88
C ILE A 201 -0.13 -6.15 15.68
N SER A 202 0.88 -5.36 15.31
CA SER A 202 2.13 -5.25 16.08
C SER A 202 2.23 -3.88 16.74
N LEU A 203 2.48 -3.88 18.05
CA LEU A 203 2.59 -2.68 18.90
C LEU A 203 3.95 -2.68 19.62
N LEU A 204 4.47 -1.51 19.93
CA LEU A 204 5.63 -1.40 20.80
C LEU A 204 5.32 -2.00 22.19
N PRO A 205 6.28 -2.67 22.86
CA PRO A 205 6.05 -3.28 24.19
C PRO A 205 5.48 -2.33 25.24
N ALA A 206 5.86 -1.04 25.20
CA ALA A 206 5.40 -0.01 26.14
C ALA A 206 4.12 0.69 25.70
N THR A 207 3.49 0.30 24.60
CA THR A 207 2.26 0.95 24.10
C THR A 207 1.14 0.88 25.13
N LYS A 208 0.53 2.01 25.41
CA LYS A 208 -0.69 2.13 26.21
C LYS A 208 -1.91 2.12 25.30
N ALA A 209 -2.88 1.26 25.59
CA ALA A 209 -4.12 1.16 24.81
C ALA A 209 -5.26 0.61 25.67
N THR A 210 -6.49 0.84 25.22
CA THR A 210 -7.66 0.14 25.73
C THR A 210 -8.14 -0.81 24.61
N LEU A 211 -7.95 -2.10 24.85
CA LEU A 211 -8.25 -3.14 23.85
C LEU A 211 -9.73 -3.52 23.89
N ALA A 212 -10.31 -3.76 22.70
CA ALA A 212 -11.60 -4.37 22.50
C ALA A 212 -11.51 -5.33 21.31
N LEU A 213 -11.22 -6.59 21.57
CA LEU A 213 -10.98 -7.64 20.58
C LEU A 213 -12.14 -8.60 20.55
N ARG A 214 -12.65 -8.95 19.38
CA ARG A 214 -13.76 -9.89 19.23
C ARG A 214 -13.65 -10.70 17.95
N THR A 215 -13.82 -12.01 18.05
CA THR A 215 -14.06 -12.91 16.91
C THR A 215 -15.27 -13.80 17.21
N MET A 216 -16.09 -14.07 16.20
CA MET A 216 -17.20 -15.02 16.36
C MET A 216 -16.71 -16.47 16.13
N SER A 217 -15.86 -16.67 15.12
CA SER A 217 -15.27 -17.96 14.81
C SER A 217 -13.78 -17.80 14.53
N GLY A 218 -12.95 -18.18 15.48
CA GLY A 218 -11.49 -18.04 15.41
C GLY A 218 -10.85 -17.87 16.78
N GLU A 219 -9.60 -17.47 16.78
CA GLU A 219 -8.80 -17.31 17.99
C GLU A 219 -8.28 -15.88 18.14
N ILE A 220 -8.15 -15.46 19.41
CA ILE A 220 -7.44 -14.23 19.78
C ILE A 220 -6.16 -14.64 20.46
N THR A 221 -5.03 -14.28 19.87
CA THR A 221 -3.69 -14.63 20.35
C THR A 221 -2.86 -13.37 20.60
N THR A 222 -2.19 -13.34 21.74
CA THR A 222 -1.33 -12.20 22.13
C THR A 222 -0.15 -12.65 22.98
N ASP A 223 0.97 -11.95 22.85
CA ASP A 223 2.15 -12.06 23.74
C ASP A 223 2.19 -10.93 24.79
N PHE A 224 1.17 -10.07 24.85
CA PHE A 224 0.95 -9.14 25.93
C PHE A 224 0.29 -9.84 27.12
N GLY A 225 0.71 -9.50 28.35
CA GLY A 225 0.09 -10.03 29.58
C GLY A 225 -1.30 -9.45 29.82
N LEU A 226 -2.28 -9.87 29.05
CA LEU A 226 -3.68 -9.49 29.24
C LEU A 226 -4.34 -10.43 30.26
N ALA A 227 -5.24 -9.88 31.08
CA ALA A 227 -6.09 -10.69 31.91
C ALA A 227 -6.93 -11.64 31.04
N GLN A 228 -6.87 -12.93 31.32
CA GLN A 228 -7.67 -13.90 30.58
C GLN A 228 -9.16 -13.70 30.91
N PRO A 229 -10.05 -13.83 29.92
CA PRO A 229 -11.48 -13.86 30.20
C PRO A 229 -11.80 -14.99 31.20
N SER A 230 -12.70 -14.71 32.14
CA SER A 230 -13.14 -15.74 33.08
C SER A 230 -13.63 -16.98 32.33
N PRO A 231 -13.27 -18.20 32.79
CA PRO A 231 -13.81 -19.43 32.24
C PRO A 231 -15.32 -19.40 32.31
N GLY A 232 -16.03 -19.43 31.17
CA GLY A 232 -17.48 -19.35 31.09
C GLY A 232 -18.04 -18.18 30.29
N ALA A 233 -17.30 -17.09 30.09
CA ALA A 233 -17.74 -15.98 29.25
C ALA A 233 -17.81 -16.31 27.74
N SER A 234 -17.37 -17.51 27.36
CA SER A 234 -17.15 -17.95 25.98
C SER A 234 -18.26 -18.83 25.38
N GLN A 235 -19.34 -19.14 26.12
CA GLN A 235 -20.26 -20.24 25.73
C GLN A 235 -21.38 -19.84 24.75
N LEU A 236 -21.60 -18.55 24.49
CA LEU A 236 -22.73 -18.12 23.64
C LEU A 236 -22.34 -16.98 22.69
N GLY A 237 -21.35 -17.17 21.77
CA GLY A 237 -21.18 -16.20 20.70
C GLY A 237 -19.78 -15.68 20.44
N GLY A 238 -18.77 -16.54 20.39
CA GLY A 238 -17.42 -16.19 19.99
C GLY A 238 -16.49 -15.83 21.17
N ARG A 239 -15.27 -15.39 20.84
CA ARG A 239 -14.25 -14.99 21.82
C ARG A 239 -14.15 -13.47 21.88
N SER A 240 -14.09 -12.94 23.09
CA SER A 240 -13.94 -11.50 23.33
C SER A 240 -12.91 -11.25 24.42
N VAL A 241 -12.03 -10.29 24.18
CA VAL A 241 -11.03 -9.81 25.14
C VAL A 241 -11.13 -8.30 25.19
N ALA A 242 -11.37 -7.75 26.39
CA ALA A 242 -11.40 -6.30 26.59
C ALA A 242 -10.62 -5.94 27.86
N GLY A 243 -9.91 -4.85 27.83
CA GLY A 243 -9.17 -4.35 28.99
C GLY A 243 -8.05 -3.38 28.64
N PRO A 244 -7.45 -2.80 29.69
CA PRO A 244 -6.32 -1.90 29.52
C PRO A 244 -5.03 -2.66 29.24
N LEU A 245 -4.27 -2.16 28.28
CA LEU A 245 -2.88 -2.54 28.01
C LEU A 245 -1.97 -1.47 28.60
N ASN A 246 -1.02 -1.87 29.48
CA ASN A 246 -0.06 -0.96 30.15
C ASN A 246 -0.72 0.26 30.80
N GLY A 247 -1.84 0.06 31.51
CA GLY A 247 -2.57 1.11 32.22
C GLY A 247 -3.62 1.84 31.37
N GLY A 248 -3.89 1.39 30.15
CA GLY A 248 -4.90 1.97 29.28
C GLY A 248 -4.42 3.17 28.46
N GLY A 249 -5.21 3.55 27.46
CA GLY A 249 -4.90 4.61 26.50
C GLY A 249 -5.93 4.66 25.37
N PRO A 250 -5.53 5.09 24.17
CA PRO A 250 -6.40 5.12 22.99
C PRO A 250 -7.09 3.78 22.74
N ARG A 251 -8.32 3.84 22.26
CA ARG A 251 -9.08 2.62 21.97
C ARG A 251 -8.56 1.91 20.72
N LEU A 252 -8.25 0.63 20.87
CA LEU A 252 -7.93 -0.29 19.77
C LEU A 252 -9.02 -1.36 19.68
N SER A 253 -9.91 -1.25 18.70
CA SER A 253 -11.05 -2.14 18.50
C SER A 253 -10.81 -3.02 17.28
N LEU A 254 -10.73 -4.33 17.47
CA LEU A 254 -10.51 -5.31 16.41
C LEU A 254 -11.67 -6.31 16.42
N HIS A 255 -12.36 -6.41 15.31
CA HIS A 255 -13.51 -7.30 15.18
C HIS A 255 -13.41 -8.12 13.89
N THR A 256 -13.59 -9.43 14.00
CA THR A 256 -13.79 -10.29 12.84
C THR A 256 -14.96 -11.26 13.08
N LEU A 257 -15.70 -11.58 12.03
CA LEU A 257 -16.75 -12.60 12.13
C LEU A 257 -16.12 -14.00 12.04
N SER A 258 -15.25 -14.23 11.04
CA SER A 258 -14.58 -15.51 10.84
C SER A 258 -13.10 -15.29 10.58
N GLY A 259 -12.26 -15.66 11.54
CA GLY A 259 -10.81 -15.53 11.45
C GLY A 259 -10.14 -15.20 12.78
N ASN A 260 -8.82 -15.15 12.73
CA ASN A 260 -7.99 -14.98 13.91
C ASN A 260 -7.57 -13.52 14.10
N ILE A 261 -7.42 -13.13 15.36
CA ILE A 261 -6.86 -11.82 15.75
C ILE A 261 -5.54 -12.07 16.46
N PHE A 262 -4.48 -11.47 15.95
CA PHE A 262 -3.15 -11.51 16.53
C PHE A 262 -2.78 -10.09 17.01
N VAL A 263 -2.41 -9.95 18.28
CA VAL A 263 -1.88 -8.70 18.84
C VAL A 263 -0.53 -9.02 19.47
N ARG A 264 0.54 -8.54 18.86
CA ARG A 264 1.90 -8.90 19.24
C ARG A 264 2.78 -7.69 19.53
N LYS A 265 3.84 -7.91 20.30
CA LYS A 265 4.93 -6.96 20.48
C LYS A 265 5.77 -6.88 19.24
N THR A 266 6.13 -5.66 18.82
CA THR A 266 7.18 -5.46 17.82
C THR A 266 8.50 -5.94 18.38
N LYS A 267 9.22 -6.75 17.59
CA LYS A 267 10.57 -7.22 17.93
C LYS A 267 11.59 -6.14 17.61
#